data_4be5b9c37baff3582acc7c48cbc32c1b
#
_entry.id   4be5b9c37baff3582acc7c48cbc32c1b
#
_cell.length_a   1.000
_cell.length_b   1.000
_cell.length_c   1.000
_cell.angle_alpha   90.00
_cell.angle_beta   90.00
_cell.angle_gamma   90.00
#
_symmetry.space_group_name_H-M   'P 1'
#
loop_
_entity.id
_entity.type
_entity.pdbx_description
1 polymer ?
#
loop_
_entity_poly.entity_id
_entity_poly.type
_entity_poly.pdbx_seq_one_letter_code
_entity_poly.pdbx_strand_id
1 'polypeptide(L)'
;LLFGFVRPEPFLHGNYREREVSLSAPGKGLQNTRQTETVLKLSVADKGLRLQMTGSGLLSGMSQRDSGEKVRWLSGDTAFDGALDVRTNDGVRLAMLLAPEVRQALRGLLDARGASLYLGNGVLAFACSGLLADEASRIRFEDTMEVLCNFGELLEG
;
A
#
# COMPACT_ATOMS: atom_id res chain seq x y z
N LEU A 1 -6.29 -1.25 24.53
CA LEU A 1 -6.54 -1.41 24.23
C LEU A 1 -7.20 -0.94 23.99
N LEU A 2 -6.76 -0.94 24.08
CA LEU A 2 -7.44 -0.33 23.48
C LEU A 2 -8.70 -0.46 23.85
N PHE A 3 -9.23 0.40 24.32
CA PHE A 3 -10.45 0.36 24.61
C PHE A 3 -10.84 -0.78 25.40
N GLY A 4 -10.17 -1.27 26.19
CA GLY A 4 -10.58 -2.28 27.06
C GLY A 4 -11.15 -3.51 26.43
N PHE A 5 -11.21 -3.59 25.13
CA PHE A 5 -11.63 -4.81 24.56
C PHE A 5 -10.49 -5.44 23.82
N VAL A 6 -10.54 -6.70 23.61
CA VAL A 6 -9.47 -7.43 22.99
C VAL A 6 -9.56 -7.27 21.50
N ARG A 7 -8.48 -6.83 20.93
CA ARG A 7 -8.42 -6.75 19.49
C ARG A 7 -8.03 -8.10 18.95
N PRO A 8 -8.72 -8.56 17.91
CA PRO A 8 -8.39 -9.85 17.35
C PRO A 8 -7.03 -9.91 16.71
N GLU A 9 -6.49 -8.79 16.26
CA GLU A 9 -5.20 -8.78 15.63
C GLU A 9 -4.36 -7.64 16.17
N PRO A 10 -3.05 -7.73 16.10
CA PRO A 10 -2.20 -6.63 16.52
C PRO A 10 -2.52 -5.37 15.76
N PHE A 11 -2.55 -4.27 16.47
CA PHE A 11 -2.90 -3.00 15.88
C PHE A 11 -2.10 -1.92 16.57
N LEU A 12 -1.34 -1.16 15.81
CA LEU A 12 -0.47 -0.13 16.33
C LEU A 12 -0.78 1.20 15.68
N HIS A 13 -0.65 2.25 16.47
CA HIS A 13 -0.75 3.62 15.99
C HIS A 13 0.51 4.36 16.35
N GLY A 14 0.88 5.33 15.55
CA GLY A 14 2.01 6.16 15.88
C GLY A 14 2.19 7.25 14.87
N ASN A 15 3.33 7.90 14.96
CA ASN A 15 3.72 8.94 14.02
C ASN A 15 5.09 8.61 13.46
N TYR A 16 5.25 8.87 12.18
CA TYR A 16 6.53 8.69 11.50
C TYR A 16 6.68 9.84 10.54
N ARG A 17 7.76 10.62 10.70
CA ARG A 17 8.00 11.83 9.90
C ARG A 17 6.79 12.76 9.96
N GLU A 18 6.27 12.95 11.17
CA GLU A 18 5.14 13.86 11.42
C GLU A 18 3.86 13.45 10.70
N ARG A 19 3.73 12.18 10.39
CA ARG A 19 2.60 11.64 9.67
C ARG A 19 1.96 10.55 10.50
N GLU A 20 0.65 10.55 10.57
CA GLU A 20 -0.05 9.48 11.29
C GLU A 20 0.10 8.17 10.55
N VAL A 21 0.43 7.13 11.29
CA VAL A 21 0.66 5.81 10.74
C VAL A 21 -0.10 4.81 11.58
N SER A 22 -0.75 3.86 10.95
CA SER A 22 -1.34 2.73 11.65
C SER A 22 -0.92 1.44 10.98
N LEU A 23 -0.76 0.41 11.81
CA LEU A 23 -0.38 -0.90 11.34
C LEU A 23 -1.33 -1.91 11.93
N SER A 24 -1.86 -2.78 11.07
CA SER A 24 -2.73 -3.86 11.47
C SER A 24 -2.17 -5.15 10.88
N ALA A 25 -2.09 -6.19 11.67
CA ALA A 25 -1.53 -7.46 11.21
C ALA A 25 -2.38 -8.61 11.71
N PRO A 26 -2.26 -9.80 11.09
CA PRO A 26 -3.04 -10.96 11.53
C PRO A 26 -2.71 -11.32 12.96
N GLY A 27 -3.74 -11.63 13.73
CA GLY A 27 -3.57 -12.03 15.10
C GLY A 27 -3.30 -13.52 15.21
N LYS A 28 -2.59 -13.89 16.25
CA LYS A 28 -2.29 -15.28 16.51
C LYS A 28 -3.23 -15.85 17.54
N GLY A 29 -3.68 -17.06 17.32
CA GLY A 29 -4.46 -17.76 18.29
C GLY A 29 -5.88 -17.26 18.46
N LEU A 30 -6.35 -16.42 17.60
CA LEU A 30 -7.71 -15.91 17.68
C LEU A 30 -8.53 -16.58 16.62
N GLN A 31 -9.53 -17.27 17.04
CA GLN A 31 -10.24 -18.11 16.18
C GLN A 31 -11.04 -17.43 15.15
N ASN A 32 -11.53 -16.27 15.40
CA ASN A 32 -12.41 -15.66 14.46
C ASN A 32 -11.82 -14.57 13.66
N THR A 33 -10.52 -14.39 13.70
CA THR A 33 -9.92 -13.39 12.86
C THR A 33 -9.94 -13.87 11.42
N ARG A 34 -10.33 -12.99 10.54
CA ARG A 34 -10.28 -13.26 9.13
C ARG A 34 -9.20 -12.48 8.45
N GLN A 35 -8.47 -11.72 9.20
CA GLN A 35 -7.42 -10.92 8.61
C GLN A 35 -6.22 -11.79 8.30
N THR A 36 -5.84 -11.84 7.05
CA THR A 36 -4.67 -12.59 6.60
C THR A 36 -3.59 -11.67 6.09
N GLU A 37 -3.80 -10.36 6.17
CA GLU A 37 -2.87 -9.39 5.61
C GLU A 37 -2.33 -8.48 6.69
N THR A 38 -1.11 -8.02 6.48
CA THR A 38 -0.56 -6.90 7.22
C THR A 38 -0.89 -5.65 6.42
N VAL A 39 -1.49 -4.66 7.06
CA VAL A 39 -1.90 -3.42 6.41
C VAL A 39 -1.26 -2.24 7.10
N LEU A 40 -0.58 -1.42 6.32
CA LEU A 40 0.07 -0.22 6.80
C LEU A 40 -0.60 0.97 6.15
N LYS A 41 -1.05 1.93 6.95
CA LYS A 41 -1.74 3.11 6.46
C LYS A 41 -1.04 4.37 6.93
N LEU A 42 -0.89 5.32 6.02
CA LEU A 42 -0.31 6.62 6.33
C LEU A 42 -1.28 7.70 5.90
N SER A 43 -1.37 8.76 6.71
CA SER A 43 -2.13 9.93 6.29
C SER A 43 -1.32 10.71 5.26
N VAL A 44 -1.97 11.17 4.20
CA VAL A 44 -1.32 11.96 3.16
C VAL A 44 -2.32 12.98 2.63
N ALA A 45 -1.79 14.06 2.07
CA ALA A 45 -2.63 15.01 1.36
C ALA A 45 -2.63 14.60 -0.11
N ASP A 46 -3.62 13.83 -0.51
CA ASP A 46 -3.63 13.22 -1.84
C ASP A 46 -4.09 14.17 -2.94
N LYS A 47 -4.66 15.29 -2.56
CA LYS A 47 -5.09 16.33 -3.52
C LYS A 47 -6.02 15.75 -4.59
N GLY A 48 -6.84 14.80 -4.19
CA GLY A 48 -7.84 14.21 -5.08
C GLY A 48 -7.35 13.06 -5.94
N LEU A 49 -6.08 12.71 -5.87
CA LEU A 49 -5.59 11.59 -6.65
C LEU A 49 -6.08 10.27 -6.05
N ARG A 50 -6.53 9.38 -6.90
CA ARG A 50 -6.91 8.03 -6.52
C ARG A 50 -6.03 7.06 -7.27
N LEU A 51 -5.56 6.04 -6.57
CA LEU A 51 -4.58 5.13 -7.14
C LEU A 51 -4.78 3.75 -6.55
N GLN A 52 -4.56 2.74 -7.38
CA GLN A 52 -4.56 1.35 -6.94
C GLN A 52 -3.50 0.62 -7.74
N MET A 53 -2.60 -0.06 -7.05
CA MET A 53 -1.56 -0.86 -7.68
C MET A 53 -1.57 -2.25 -7.09
N THR A 54 -1.54 -3.27 -7.94
CA THR A 54 -1.44 -4.66 -7.49
C THR A 54 -0.50 -5.40 -8.42
N GLY A 55 0.03 -6.50 -7.93
CA GLY A 55 0.85 -7.36 -8.78
C GLY A 55 0.00 -7.93 -9.92
N SER A 56 0.56 -7.89 -11.10
CA SER A 56 -0.13 -8.37 -12.28
C SER A 56 -0.40 -9.87 -12.14
N GLY A 57 -1.60 -10.27 -12.45
CA GLY A 57 -1.98 -11.67 -12.35
C GLY A 57 -2.46 -12.12 -11.00
N LEU A 58 -2.37 -11.27 -10.00
CA LEU A 58 -2.77 -11.62 -8.66
C LEU A 58 -4.20 -11.23 -8.44
N LEU A 59 -5.10 -12.19 -8.42
CA LEU A 59 -6.51 -11.94 -8.10
C LEU A 59 -7.09 -10.75 -8.82
N SER A 60 -6.61 -10.53 -10.02
CA SER A 60 -6.93 -9.30 -10.70
C SER A 60 -8.41 -9.10 -10.91
N GLY A 61 -9.11 -10.18 -11.17
CA GLY A 61 -10.52 -10.07 -11.44
C GLY A 61 -11.33 -9.56 -10.28
N MET A 62 -10.84 -9.77 -9.07
CA MET A 62 -11.60 -9.40 -7.91
C MET A 62 -11.19 -8.08 -7.32
N SER A 63 -9.91 -7.83 -7.26
CA SER A 63 -9.43 -6.66 -6.53
C SER A 63 -9.26 -5.46 -7.41
N GLN A 64 -9.33 -5.63 -8.72
CA GLN A 64 -9.02 -4.56 -9.65
C GLN A 64 -10.23 -4.09 -10.41
N ARG A 65 -11.32 -3.93 -9.72
CA ARG A 65 -12.49 -3.40 -10.36
C ARG A 65 -12.35 -1.93 -10.58
N ASP A 66 -12.69 -1.50 -11.76
CA ASP A 66 -12.84 -0.07 -11.98
C ASP A 66 -13.97 0.41 -11.13
N SER A 67 -13.73 1.44 -10.38
CA SER A 67 -14.75 2.02 -9.53
C SER A 67 -15.37 3.24 -10.18
N GLY A 68 -15.34 3.28 -11.49
CA GLY A 68 -15.89 4.41 -12.21
C GLY A 68 -14.92 5.55 -12.34
N GLU A 69 -14.15 5.83 -11.33
CA GLU A 69 -13.17 6.91 -11.38
C GLU A 69 -11.80 6.46 -11.82
N LYS A 70 -11.44 5.23 -11.47
CA LYS A 70 -10.08 4.74 -11.74
C LYS A 70 -10.08 3.86 -12.97
N VAL A 71 -9.15 4.13 -13.86
CA VAL A 71 -8.98 3.32 -15.06
C VAL A 71 -7.55 2.85 -15.16
N ARG A 72 -7.32 1.80 -15.92
CA ARG A 72 -6.00 1.24 -16.10
C ARG A 72 -5.05 2.28 -16.69
N TRP A 73 -3.86 2.34 -16.14
CA TRP A 73 -2.85 3.28 -16.58
C TRP A 73 -1.57 2.53 -16.94
N LEU A 74 -0.92 2.97 -18.00
CA LEU A 74 0.35 2.39 -18.44
C LEU A 74 1.42 3.47 -18.43
N SER A 75 2.58 3.12 -17.89
CA SER A 75 3.67 4.06 -17.76
C SER A 75 4.49 4.19 -19.03
N GLY A 76 4.42 3.20 -19.90
CA GLY A 76 5.31 3.11 -21.04
C GLY A 76 6.57 2.29 -20.77
N ASP A 77 6.82 1.97 -19.53
CA ASP A 77 7.93 1.10 -19.12
C ASP A 77 7.38 -0.32 -19.12
N THR A 78 7.76 -1.12 -20.11
CA THR A 78 7.16 -2.43 -20.26
C THR A 78 7.39 -3.34 -19.07
N ALA A 79 8.53 -3.22 -18.41
CA ALA A 79 8.81 -4.05 -17.24
C ALA A 79 7.88 -3.68 -16.09
N PHE A 80 7.68 -2.39 -15.87
CA PHE A 80 6.78 -1.92 -14.82
C PHE A 80 5.34 -2.31 -15.14
N ASP A 81 4.92 -2.04 -16.36
CA ASP A 81 3.54 -2.28 -16.78
C ASP A 81 3.20 -3.77 -16.81
N GLY A 82 4.18 -4.61 -17.08
CA GLY A 82 3.97 -6.05 -17.06
C GLY A 82 3.97 -6.62 -15.66
N ALA A 83 4.61 -5.96 -14.72
CA ALA A 83 4.69 -6.45 -13.34
C ALA A 83 3.51 -5.99 -12.49
N LEU A 84 2.95 -4.83 -12.78
CA LEU A 84 1.93 -4.22 -11.94
C LEU A 84 0.72 -3.82 -12.74
N ASP A 85 -0.45 -3.99 -12.13
CA ASP A 85 -1.69 -3.43 -12.64
C ASP A 85 -1.94 -2.13 -11.89
N VAL A 86 -1.94 -1.03 -12.61
CA VAL A 86 -2.07 0.30 -12.02
C VAL A 86 -3.35 0.95 -12.53
N ARG A 87 -4.14 1.48 -11.61
CA ARG A 87 -5.38 2.17 -11.94
C ARG A 87 -5.41 3.49 -11.22
N THR A 88 -5.83 4.53 -11.92
CA THR A 88 -5.83 5.88 -11.36
C THR A 88 -6.94 6.71 -12.00
N ASN A 89 -7.30 7.79 -11.31
CA ASN A 89 -8.25 8.76 -11.85
C ASN A 89 -7.56 9.91 -12.57
N ASP A 90 -6.23 9.98 -12.51
CA ASP A 90 -5.51 11.09 -13.14
C ASP A 90 -4.15 10.59 -13.63
N GLY A 91 -4.16 10.06 -14.84
CA GLY A 91 -2.95 9.48 -15.41
C GLY A 91 -1.86 10.49 -15.70
N VAL A 92 -2.25 11.72 -16.03
CA VAL A 92 -1.26 12.76 -16.33
C VAL A 92 -0.48 13.09 -15.06
N ARG A 93 -1.17 13.28 -13.95
CA ARG A 93 -0.52 13.57 -12.70
C ARG A 93 0.35 12.41 -12.24
N LEU A 94 -0.18 11.21 -12.40
CA LEU A 94 0.58 10.03 -12.01
C LEU A 94 1.86 9.89 -12.83
N ALA A 95 1.79 10.19 -14.12
CA ALA A 95 2.98 10.13 -14.96
C ALA A 95 4.07 11.09 -14.47
N MET A 96 3.67 12.23 -13.96
CA MET A 96 4.63 13.20 -13.43
C MET A 96 5.26 12.75 -12.11
N LEU A 97 4.51 11.98 -11.34
CA LEU A 97 4.99 11.50 -10.05
C LEU A 97 5.90 10.28 -10.15
N LEU A 98 5.67 9.45 -11.15
CA LEU A 98 6.35 8.17 -11.25
C LEU A 98 7.61 8.25 -12.12
N ALA A 99 8.61 8.95 -11.62
CA ALA A 99 9.93 8.94 -12.23
C ALA A 99 10.51 7.51 -12.18
N PRO A 100 11.51 7.19 -12.99
CA PRO A 100 12.04 5.82 -13.03
C PRO A 100 12.45 5.25 -11.68
N GLU A 101 13.07 6.06 -10.83
CA GLU A 101 13.49 5.57 -9.53
C GLU A 101 12.30 5.33 -8.60
N VAL A 102 11.23 6.11 -8.76
CA VAL A 102 10.01 5.90 -7.99
C VAL A 102 9.33 4.62 -8.44
N ARG A 103 9.27 4.40 -9.75
CA ARG A 103 8.71 3.15 -10.27
C ARG A 103 9.47 1.94 -9.77
N GLN A 104 10.79 2.03 -9.73
CA GLN A 104 11.61 0.93 -9.26
C GLN A 104 11.36 0.65 -7.78
N ALA A 105 11.25 1.69 -6.97
CA ALA A 105 10.98 1.53 -5.55
C ALA A 105 9.60 0.89 -5.33
N LEU A 106 8.60 1.32 -6.07
CA LEU A 106 7.25 0.75 -5.94
C LEU A 106 7.21 -0.69 -6.43
N ARG A 107 7.95 -1.01 -7.48
CA ARG A 107 8.03 -2.38 -7.94
C ARG A 107 8.63 -3.28 -6.87
N GLY A 108 9.68 -2.81 -6.21
CA GLY A 108 10.27 -3.57 -5.13
C GLY A 108 9.31 -3.79 -3.98
N LEU A 109 8.58 -2.74 -3.64
CA LEU A 109 7.59 -2.81 -2.59
C LEU A 109 6.48 -3.80 -2.92
N LEU A 110 6.01 -3.79 -4.14
CA LEU A 110 4.88 -4.59 -4.56
C LEU A 110 5.27 -5.99 -5.04
N ASP A 111 6.55 -6.34 -4.90
CA ASP A 111 7.01 -7.68 -5.19
C ASP A 111 6.66 -8.65 -4.06
N ALA A 112 6.27 -8.15 -2.92
CA ALA A 112 5.88 -8.99 -1.79
C ALA A 112 4.61 -9.75 -2.10
N ARG A 113 4.47 -10.92 -1.50
CA ARG A 113 3.33 -11.77 -1.76
C ARG A 113 2.04 -11.08 -1.35
N GLY A 114 1.10 -11.05 -2.26
CA GLY A 114 -0.21 -10.45 -2.00
C GLY A 114 -0.18 -8.96 -1.82
N ALA A 115 0.87 -8.29 -2.31
CA ALA A 115 1.04 -6.87 -2.06
C ALA A 115 0.11 -6.03 -2.91
N SER A 116 -0.41 -4.98 -2.30
CA SER A 116 -1.21 -3.99 -3.00
C SER A 116 -1.00 -2.64 -2.37
N LEU A 117 -1.22 -1.59 -3.16
CA LEU A 117 -1.09 -0.22 -2.73
C LEU A 117 -2.34 0.53 -3.14
N TYR A 118 -2.87 1.33 -2.22
CA TYR A 118 -4.09 2.07 -2.45
C TYR A 118 -3.93 3.49 -1.96
N LEU A 119 -4.42 4.45 -2.73
CA LEU A 119 -4.42 5.85 -2.34
C LEU A 119 -5.81 6.42 -2.52
N GLY A 120 -6.34 7.01 -1.48
CA GLY A 120 -7.63 7.69 -1.56
C GLY A 120 -8.07 8.18 -0.21
N ASN A 121 -8.88 9.22 -0.22
CA ASN A 121 -9.50 9.78 0.99
C ASN A 121 -8.47 10.14 2.05
N GLY A 122 -7.34 10.67 1.64
CA GLY A 122 -6.32 11.11 2.59
C GLY A 122 -5.47 9.99 3.17
N VAL A 123 -5.54 8.80 2.60
CA VAL A 123 -4.82 7.64 3.11
C VAL A 123 -4.04 6.97 2.00
N LEU A 124 -2.79 6.66 2.31
CA LEU A 124 -1.96 5.79 1.47
C LEU A 124 -1.83 4.48 2.22
N ALA A 125 -2.32 3.40 1.65
CA ALA A 125 -2.37 2.11 2.31
C ALA A 125 -1.59 1.06 1.53
N PHE A 126 -0.81 0.29 2.24
CA PHE A 126 -0.08 -0.84 1.67
C PHE A 126 -0.50 -2.10 2.41
N ALA A 127 -0.79 -3.15 1.67
CA ALA A 127 -1.17 -4.44 2.27
C ALA A 127 -0.33 -5.54 1.65
N CYS A 128 0.01 -6.52 2.45
CA CYS A 128 0.67 -7.72 1.95
C CYS A 128 0.29 -8.91 2.83
N SER A 129 0.53 -10.10 2.31
CA SER A 129 0.20 -11.31 3.05
C SER A 129 1.23 -11.58 4.13
N GLY A 130 0.77 -12.16 5.25
CA GLY A 130 1.67 -12.71 6.25
C GLY A 130 1.77 -11.87 7.50
N LEU A 131 2.62 -12.33 8.38
CA LEU A 131 2.84 -11.75 9.70
C LEU A 131 4.19 -11.07 9.76
N LEU A 132 4.28 -10.06 10.63
CA LEU A 132 5.57 -9.49 10.98
C LEU A 132 6.17 -10.34 12.10
N ALA A 133 6.65 -11.52 11.75
CA ALA A 133 6.99 -12.51 12.75
C ALA A 133 8.47 -12.58 13.06
N ASP A 134 9.33 -12.10 12.20
CA ASP A 134 10.76 -12.27 12.43
C ASP A 134 11.51 -10.99 12.09
N GLU A 135 12.80 -11.04 12.31
CA GLU A 135 13.68 -9.88 12.12
C GLU A 135 13.69 -9.42 10.66
N ALA A 136 13.73 -10.37 9.73
CA ALA A 136 13.76 -10.03 8.31
C ALA A 136 12.47 -9.31 7.90
N SER A 137 11.34 -9.77 8.43
CA SER A 137 10.07 -9.10 8.14
C SER A 137 10.03 -7.70 8.72
N ARG A 138 10.61 -7.52 9.91
CA ARG A 138 10.63 -6.22 10.55
C ARG A 138 11.48 -5.23 9.75
N ILE A 139 12.63 -5.67 9.28
CA ILE A 139 13.50 -4.81 8.46
C ILE A 139 12.79 -4.42 7.18
N ARG A 140 12.14 -5.39 6.55
CA ARG A 140 11.40 -5.12 5.33
C ARG A 140 10.26 -4.14 5.57
N PHE A 141 9.63 -4.23 6.73
CA PHE A 141 8.58 -3.30 7.10
C PHE A 141 9.12 -1.87 7.23
N GLU A 142 10.29 -1.72 7.83
CA GLU A 142 10.90 -0.39 7.96
C GLU A 142 11.23 0.19 6.60
N ASP A 143 11.75 -0.62 5.69
CA ASP A 143 12.02 -0.17 4.33
C ASP A 143 10.73 0.22 3.62
N THR A 144 9.68 -0.55 3.83
CA THR A 144 8.37 -0.27 3.27
C THR A 144 7.87 1.08 3.76
N MET A 145 7.98 1.32 5.05
CA MET A 145 7.55 2.58 5.64
C MET A 145 8.28 3.76 5.00
N GLU A 146 9.57 3.60 4.77
CA GLU A 146 10.35 4.66 4.17
C GLU A 146 9.91 4.95 2.75
N VAL A 147 9.70 3.90 1.95
CA VAL A 147 9.24 4.07 0.58
C VAL A 147 7.89 4.77 0.55
N LEU A 148 6.99 4.35 1.42
CA LEU A 148 5.66 4.96 1.44
C LEU A 148 5.69 6.41 1.87
N CYS A 149 6.52 6.75 2.85
CA CYS A 149 6.63 8.15 3.26
C CYS A 149 7.24 9.01 2.18
N ASN A 150 8.24 8.49 1.47
CA ASN A 150 8.82 9.20 0.36
C ASN A 150 7.80 9.46 -0.73
N PHE A 151 6.99 8.46 -1.03
CA PHE A 151 5.94 8.61 -2.02
C PHE A 151 4.89 9.61 -1.55
N GLY A 152 4.54 9.57 -0.28
CA GLY A 152 3.60 10.54 0.30
C GLY A 152 4.10 11.96 0.15
N GLU A 153 5.39 12.17 0.35
CA GLU A 153 5.96 13.51 0.19
C GLU A 153 5.87 13.98 -1.25
N LEU A 154 6.08 13.08 -2.20
CA LEU A 154 5.91 13.42 -3.62
C LEU A 154 4.47 13.81 -3.93
N LEU A 155 3.51 13.10 -3.35
CA LEU A 155 2.10 13.39 -3.57
C LEU A 155 1.73 14.77 -3.07
N GLU A 156 2.35 15.21 -1.99
CA GLU A 156 2.05 16.48 -1.35
C GLU A 156 2.80 17.65 -1.96
N GLY A 157 3.84 17.38 -2.69
CA GLY A 157 4.71 18.40 -3.28
C GLY A 157 4.18 19.06 -4.54
#